data_258148eb6f560515d75f8273680b43e4
#
_entry.id   258148eb6f560515d75f8273680b43e4
#
_cell.length_a   1.000
_cell.length_b   1.000
_cell.length_c   1.000
_cell.angle_alpha   90.00
_cell.angle_beta   90.00
_cell.angle_gamma   90.00
#
_symmetry.space_group_name_H-M   'P 1'
#
loop_
_entity.id
_entity.type
_entity.pdbx_description
1 polymer ?
#
loop_
_entity_poly.entity_id
_entity_poly.type
_entity_poly.pdbx_seq_one_letter_code
_entity_poly.pdbx_strand_id
1 'polypeptide(L)'
;MIARWSAILLLLPIGALAQQKDEIRKSVYFDGGSYYIDEYQVDELYHWLDSIPNILEKFEIQLISHTDPIGGKQYNEWLSKMRGEAVYELLLQKEIPESIIHRKDWGLDNPVYSNDSYRGMMMNRRVDVILHPVVF
;
A
#
# COMPACT_ATOMS: atom_id res chain seq x y z
N MET A 1 55.44 -13.24 -10.37
CA MET A 1 54.04 -13.55 -10.66
C MET A 1 53.16 -12.64 -9.80
N ILE A 2 52.55 -11.69 -10.42
CA ILE A 2 51.62 -10.78 -9.71
C ILE A 2 50.25 -11.41 -9.85
N ALA A 3 49.66 -11.90 -8.74
CA ALA A 3 48.29 -12.35 -8.72
C ALA A 3 47.39 -11.12 -8.90
N ARG A 4 46.77 -11.02 -10.06
CA ARG A 4 45.72 -10.05 -10.30
C ARG A 4 44.45 -10.54 -9.58
N TRP A 5 44.16 -9.95 -8.43
CA TRP A 5 42.88 -10.09 -7.82
C TRP A 5 41.93 -9.22 -8.62
N SER A 6 41.18 -9.84 -9.52
CA SER A 6 40.02 -9.17 -10.12
C SER A 6 39.00 -9.05 -9.01
N ALA A 7 38.90 -7.89 -8.40
CA ALA A 7 37.79 -7.57 -7.58
C ALA A 7 36.57 -7.59 -8.51
N ILE A 8 35.78 -8.66 -8.48
CA ILE A 8 34.46 -8.69 -9.08
C ILE A 8 33.61 -7.73 -8.23
N LEU A 9 33.55 -6.49 -8.67
CA LEU A 9 32.58 -5.56 -8.14
C LEU A 9 31.22 -6.09 -8.56
N LEU A 10 30.50 -6.74 -7.65
CA LEU A 10 29.09 -7.04 -7.79
C LEU A 10 28.37 -5.71 -7.80
N LEU A 11 28.22 -5.13 -8.98
CA LEU A 11 27.32 -4.00 -9.21
C LEU A 11 25.90 -4.53 -8.99
N LEU A 12 25.38 -4.35 -7.77
CA LEU A 12 23.95 -4.47 -7.53
C LEU A 12 23.27 -3.48 -8.48
N PRO A 13 22.21 -3.92 -9.17
CA PRO A 13 21.52 -3.02 -10.10
C PRO A 13 20.99 -1.82 -9.31
N ILE A 14 21.60 -0.68 -9.51
CA ILE A 14 21.24 0.60 -8.90
C ILE A 14 19.76 0.93 -9.16
N GLY A 15 19.20 0.45 -10.27
CA GLY A 15 17.79 0.61 -10.61
C GLY A 15 16.80 -0.06 -9.65
N ALA A 16 17.14 -1.21 -9.06
CA ALA A 16 16.25 -1.89 -8.09
C ALA A 16 16.17 -1.14 -6.75
N LEU A 17 17.26 -0.48 -6.31
CA LEU A 17 17.28 0.32 -5.09
C LEU A 17 16.59 1.68 -5.30
N ALA A 18 16.71 2.27 -6.49
CA ALA A 18 16.05 3.53 -6.84
C ALA A 18 14.53 3.37 -6.91
N GLN A 19 14.00 2.24 -7.44
CA GLN A 19 12.56 1.96 -7.50
C GLN A 19 11.94 1.80 -6.12
N GLN A 20 12.65 1.24 -5.13
CA GLN A 20 12.18 1.13 -3.75
C GLN A 20 12.12 2.47 -3.02
N LYS A 21 12.98 3.42 -3.38
CA LYS A 21 13.03 4.77 -2.78
C LYS A 21 11.93 5.70 -3.29
N ASP A 22 11.38 5.42 -4.48
CA ASP A 22 10.36 6.26 -5.10
C ASP A 22 8.94 5.90 -4.64
N GLU A 23 8.78 4.82 -3.87
CA GLU A 23 7.49 4.38 -3.36
C GLU A 23 7.24 4.95 -1.96
N ILE A 24 6.20 5.77 -1.85
CA ILE A 24 5.74 6.33 -0.58
C ILE A 24 4.43 5.61 -0.22
N ARG A 25 4.40 4.97 0.94
CA ARG A 25 3.32 4.07 1.34
C ARG A 25 2.81 4.35 2.74
N LYS A 26 1.49 4.31 2.91
CA LYS A 26 0.80 4.29 4.20
C LYS A 26 -0.23 3.19 4.20
N SER A 27 -0.23 2.36 5.22
CA SER A 27 -1.20 1.28 5.39
C SER A 27 -2.30 1.66 6.39
N VAL A 28 -3.53 1.32 6.07
CA VAL A 28 -4.71 1.42 6.95
C VAL A 28 -5.14 0.01 7.29
N TYR A 29 -5.25 -0.31 8.59
CA TYR A 29 -5.55 -1.65 9.08
C TYR A 29 -7.00 -1.78 9.53
N PHE A 30 -7.52 -3.01 9.46
CA PHE A 30 -8.91 -3.33 9.77
C PHE A 30 -9.00 -4.53 10.72
N ASP A 31 -10.05 -4.52 11.55
CA ASP A 31 -10.41 -5.69 12.33
C ASP A 31 -10.98 -6.80 11.44
N GLY A 32 -10.96 -8.04 11.93
CA GLY A 32 -11.51 -9.18 11.22
C GLY A 32 -12.97 -8.94 10.82
N GLY A 33 -13.30 -9.17 9.55
CA GLY A 33 -14.64 -8.98 9.01
C GLY A 33 -15.13 -7.54 8.93
N SER A 34 -14.31 -6.56 9.24
CA SER A 34 -14.70 -5.15 9.29
C SER A 34 -14.08 -4.33 8.15
N TYR A 35 -14.80 -3.32 7.70
CA TYR A 35 -14.29 -2.26 6.83
C TYR A 35 -14.41 -0.87 7.47
N TYR A 36 -14.57 -0.83 8.80
CA TYR A 36 -14.59 0.40 9.58
C TYR A 36 -13.16 0.90 9.83
N ILE A 37 -12.94 2.21 9.63
CA ILE A 37 -11.68 2.87 9.93
C ILE A 37 -11.86 3.72 11.17
N ASP A 38 -11.10 3.40 12.23
CA ASP A 38 -11.17 4.15 13.47
C ASP A 38 -10.57 5.55 13.33
N GLU A 39 -10.96 6.46 14.24
CA GLU A 39 -10.57 7.89 14.18
C GLU A 39 -9.05 8.07 14.25
N TYR A 40 -8.36 7.23 15.01
CA TYR A 40 -6.90 7.31 15.11
C TYR A 40 -6.24 7.06 13.75
N GLN A 41 -6.68 6.05 13.02
CA GLN A 41 -6.14 5.77 11.69
C GLN A 41 -6.54 6.83 10.65
N VAL A 42 -7.73 7.40 10.76
CA VAL A 42 -8.16 8.54 9.91
C VAL A 42 -7.21 9.72 10.13
N ASP A 43 -6.94 10.06 11.38
CA ASP A 43 -6.05 11.17 11.73
C ASP A 43 -4.62 10.90 11.25
N GLU A 44 -4.11 9.69 11.42
CA GLU A 44 -2.80 9.30 10.93
C GLU A 44 -2.69 9.41 9.41
N LEU A 45 -3.70 8.93 8.69
CA LEU A 45 -3.74 9.02 7.23
C LEU A 45 -3.71 10.48 6.79
N TYR A 46 -4.53 11.33 7.40
CA TYR A 46 -4.63 12.74 7.04
C TYR A 46 -3.35 13.50 7.36
N HIS A 47 -2.73 13.25 8.51
CA HIS A 47 -1.43 13.84 8.84
C HIS A 47 -0.35 13.42 7.85
N TRP A 48 -0.34 12.16 7.46
CA TRP A 48 0.61 11.66 6.47
C TRP A 48 0.41 12.32 5.10
N LEU A 49 -0.83 12.43 4.63
CA LEU A 49 -1.13 13.11 3.37
C LEU A 49 -0.71 14.58 3.41
N ASP A 50 -0.97 15.28 4.52
CA ASP A 50 -0.61 16.68 4.69
C ASP A 50 0.92 16.89 4.76
N SER A 51 1.67 15.86 5.14
CA SER A 51 3.14 15.93 5.20
C SER A 51 3.82 15.86 3.82
N ILE A 52 3.07 15.50 2.79
CA ILE A 52 3.62 15.30 1.45
C ILE A 52 3.35 16.54 0.60
N PRO A 53 4.41 17.29 0.20
CA PRO A 53 4.21 18.49 -0.60
C PRO A 53 3.78 18.17 -2.03
N ASN A 54 2.89 18.99 -2.56
CA ASN A 54 2.43 18.94 -3.96
C ASN A 54 1.79 17.58 -4.35
N ILE A 55 1.07 16.96 -3.42
CA ILE A 55 0.49 15.63 -3.64
C ILE A 55 -0.41 15.58 -4.86
N LEU A 56 -1.20 16.65 -5.13
CA LEU A 56 -2.16 16.69 -6.23
C LEU A 56 -1.50 16.82 -7.61
N GLU A 57 -0.30 17.39 -7.66
CA GLU A 57 0.36 17.74 -8.92
C GLU A 57 1.47 16.76 -9.30
N LYS A 58 2.07 16.09 -8.31
CA LYS A 58 3.28 15.28 -8.50
C LYS A 58 3.09 13.80 -8.34
N PHE A 59 1.92 13.34 -7.91
CA PHE A 59 1.69 11.93 -7.61
C PHE A 59 0.39 11.42 -8.20
N GLU A 60 0.39 10.16 -8.54
CA GLU A 60 -0.81 9.34 -8.66
C GLU A 60 -0.90 8.44 -7.43
N ILE A 61 -2.12 8.12 -7.01
CA ILE A 61 -2.39 7.33 -5.82
C ILE A 61 -2.96 5.99 -6.23
N GLN A 62 -2.36 4.91 -5.76
CA GLN A 62 -2.86 3.56 -5.92
C GLN A 62 -3.36 3.05 -4.58
N LEU A 63 -4.58 2.50 -4.56
CA LEU A 63 -5.14 1.81 -3.40
C LEU A 63 -5.09 0.31 -3.66
N ILE A 64 -4.42 -0.43 -2.80
CA ILE A 64 -4.34 -1.89 -2.87
C ILE A 64 -4.90 -2.47 -1.60
N SER A 65 -5.96 -3.27 -1.73
CA SER A 65 -6.68 -3.86 -0.62
C SER A 65 -6.27 -5.33 -0.43
N HIS A 66 -6.08 -5.72 0.82
CA HIS A 66 -5.69 -7.08 1.21
C HIS A 66 -6.63 -7.64 2.28
N THR A 67 -6.75 -8.96 2.36
CA THR A 67 -7.46 -9.65 3.43
C THR A 67 -6.64 -10.80 3.99
N ASP A 68 -7.04 -11.30 5.19
CA ASP A 68 -6.61 -12.60 5.69
C ASP A 68 -7.45 -13.72 5.03
N PRO A 69 -7.14 -15.02 5.25
CA PRO A 69 -7.81 -16.12 4.56
C PRO A 69 -9.18 -16.49 5.15
N ILE A 70 -9.66 -15.82 6.20
CA ILE A 70 -10.90 -16.20 6.90
C ILE A 70 -12.12 -15.75 6.08
N GLY A 71 -13.07 -16.64 5.82
CA GLY A 71 -14.37 -16.34 5.21
C GLY A 71 -14.56 -16.73 3.75
N GLY A 72 -13.57 -17.32 3.11
CA GLY A 72 -13.66 -17.78 1.72
C GLY A 72 -13.44 -16.69 0.67
N LYS A 73 -13.30 -17.11 -0.59
CA LYS A 73 -12.84 -16.23 -1.68
C LYS A 73 -13.82 -15.10 -2.00
N GLN A 74 -15.09 -15.41 -2.22
CA GLN A 74 -16.08 -14.40 -2.61
C GLN A 74 -16.30 -13.35 -1.52
N TYR A 75 -16.38 -13.81 -0.27
CA TYR A 75 -16.51 -12.91 0.87
C TYR A 75 -15.29 -11.97 0.99
N ASN A 76 -14.09 -12.50 0.83
CA ASN A 76 -12.87 -11.71 0.95
C ASN A 76 -12.69 -10.74 -0.22
N GLU A 77 -13.12 -11.09 -1.41
CA GLU A 77 -13.16 -10.16 -2.54
C GLU A 77 -14.11 -8.99 -2.25
N TRP A 78 -15.30 -9.28 -1.73
CA TRP A 78 -16.25 -8.26 -1.32
C TRP A 78 -15.68 -7.37 -0.20
N LEU A 79 -15.12 -7.99 0.84
CA LEU A 79 -14.56 -7.25 1.99
C LEU A 79 -13.37 -6.38 1.57
N SER A 80 -12.52 -6.90 0.71
CA SER A 80 -11.40 -6.17 0.11
C SER A 80 -11.87 -4.92 -0.61
N LYS A 81 -12.93 -5.06 -1.41
CA LYS A 81 -13.56 -3.94 -2.11
C LYS A 81 -14.12 -2.91 -1.14
N MET A 82 -14.85 -3.35 -0.12
CA MET A 82 -15.45 -2.45 0.87
C MET A 82 -14.39 -1.68 1.65
N ARG A 83 -13.28 -2.32 2.00
CA ARG A 83 -12.14 -1.66 2.65
C ARG A 83 -11.48 -0.62 1.74
N GLY A 84 -11.25 -0.98 0.49
CA GLY A 84 -10.71 -0.05 -0.51
C GLY A 84 -11.61 1.16 -0.71
N GLU A 85 -12.93 0.96 -0.79
CA GLU A 85 -13.91 2.04 -0.90
C GLU A 85 -13.92 2.94 0.34
N ALA A 86 -13.77 2.37 1.54
CA ALA A 86 -13.72 3.16 2.77
C ALA A 86 -12.53 4.12 2.78
N VAL A 87 -11.36 3.67 2.35
CA VAL A 87 -10.17 4.54 2.21
C VAL A 87 -10.36 5.55 1.07
N TYR A 88 -10.92 5.13 -0.05
CA TYR A 88 -11.22 6.00 -1.18
C TYR A 88 -12.09 7.19 -0.77
N GLU A 89 -13.16 6.95 0.01
CA GLU A 89 -14.02 8.00 0.53
C GLU A 89 -13.25 9.01 1.40
N LEU A 90 -12.32 8.54 2.23
CA LEU A 90 -11.47 9.43 3.03
C LEU A 90 -10.60 10.34 2.16
N LEU A 91 -10.06 9.81 1.06
CA LEU A 91 -9.27 10.61 0.13
C LEU A 91 -10.13 11.66 -0.57
N LEU A 92 -11.36 11.32 -0.96
CA LEU A 92 -12.29 12.29 -1.55
C LEU A 92 -12.67 13.39 -0.55
N GLN A 93 -12.89 13.04 0.71
CA GLN A 93 -13.15 14.03 1.77
C GLN A 93 -11.96 14.98 1.99
N LYS A 94 -10.77 14.52 1.68
CA LYS A 94 -9.53 15.32 1.73
C LYS A 94 -9.34 16.15 0.45
N GLU A 95 -10.34 16.19 -0.42
CA GLU A 95 -10.33 16.93 -1.70
C GLU A 95 -9.31 16.44 -2.71
N ILE A 96 -8.90 15.17 -2.60
CA ILE A 96 -8.05 14.55 -3.61
C ILE A 96 -8.94 14.15 -4.80
N PRO A 97 -8.63 14.61 -6.03
CA PRO A 97 -9.47 14.34 -7.18
C PRO A 97 -9.47 12.86 -7.56
N GLU A 98 -10.65 12.37 -7.91
CA GLU A 98 -10.86 10.99 -8.34
C GLU A 98 -9.92 10.58 -9.49
N SER A 99 -9.60 11.51 -10.37
CA SER A 99 -8.78 11.26 -11.56
C SER A 99 -7.37 10.75 -11.27
N ILE A 100 -6.83 11.01 -10.07
CA ILE A 100 -5.50 10.54 -9.70
C ILE A 100 -5.51 9.33 -8.78
N ILE A 101 -6.70 8.81 -8.42
CA ILE A 101 -6.84 7.67 -7.52
C ILE A 101 -7.18 6.42 -8.31
N HIS A 102 -6.35 5.39 -8.18
CA HIS A 102 -6.52 4.08 -8.83
C HIS A 102 -6.73 3.00 -7.77
N ARG A 103 -7.81 2.24 -7.90
CA ARG A 103 -8.19 1.20 -6.92
C ARG A 103 -7.87 -0.19 -7.46
N LYS A 104 -7.32 -1.03 -6.58
CA LYS A 104 -7.04 -2.43 -6.88
C LYS A 104 -7.37 -3.31 -5.69
N ASP A 105 -8.28 -4.25 -5.88
CA ASP A 105 -8.71 -5.20 -4.86
C ASP A 105 -7.97 -6.53 -5.04
N TRP A 106 -7.11 -6.89 -4.10
CA TRP A 106 -6.29 -8.09 -4.17
C TRP A 106 -6.92 -9.31 -3.47
N GLY A 107 -7.69 -9.07 -2.41
CA GLY A 107 -8.23 -10.16 -1.59
C GLY A 107 -7.13 -11.05 -1.02
N LEU A 108 -7.31 -12.37 -1.13
CA LEU A 108 -6.35 -13.38 -0.66
C LEU A 108 -5.15 -13.58 -1.59
N ASP A 109 -5.27 -13.21 -2.84
CA ASP A 109 -4.37 -13.66 -3.90
C ASP A 109 -2.98 -13.02 -3.81
N ASN A 110 -2.83 -11.96 -3.01
CA ASN A 110 -1.56 -11.26 -2.88
C ASN A 110 -1.27 -10.82 -1.42
N PRO A 111 -1.13 -11.77 -0.47
CA PRO A 111 -0.70 -11.43 0.88
C PRO A 111 0.78 -11.03 0.89
N VAL A 112 1.13 -9.98 1.64
CA VAL A 112 2.52 -9.57 1.87
C VAL A 112 3.09 -10.26 3.11
N TYR A 113 2.25 -10.56 4.09
CA TYR A 113 2.63 -11.22 5.34
C TYR A 113 2.15 -12.66 5.35
N SER A 114 2.85 -13.52 6.11
CA SER A 114 2.44 -14.92 6.26
C SER A 114 1.10 -15.02 6.96
N ASN A 115 0.18 -15.81 6.40
CA ASN A 115 -1.09 -16.16 7.05
C ASN A 115 -0.95 -17.29 8.08
N ASP A 116 0.26 -17.83 8.28
CA ASP A 116 0.51 -18.93 9.23
C ASP A 116 0.54 -18.46 10.69
N SER A 117 0.54 -17.15 10.94
CA SER A 117 0.50 -16.57 12.26
C SER A 117 -0.68 -15.59 12.40
N TYR A 118 -1.18 -15.45 13.64
CA TYR A 118 -2.21 -14.45 13.95
C TYR A 118 -1.74 -13.03 13.59
N ARG A 119 -0.49 -12.71 13.93
CA ARG A 119 0.09 -11.39 13.62
C ARG A 119 0.16 -11.14 12.10
N GLY A 120 0.58 -12.13 11.33
CA GLY A 120 0.63 -12.04 9.88
C GLY A 120 -0.76 -11.84 9.27
N MET A 121 -1.77 -12.57 9.76
CA MET A 121 -3.15 -12.38 9.34
C MET A 121 -3.65 -10.97 9.66
N MET A 122 -3.36 -10.44 10.86
CA MET A 122 -3.71 -9.06 11.23
C MET A 122 -3.07 -8.05 10.29
N MET A 123 -1.80 -8.24 9.94
CA MET A 123 -1.06 -7.35 9.04
C MET A 123 -1.57 -7.42 7.60
N ASN A 124 -2.22 -8.52 7.20
CA ASN A 124 -2.83 -8.66 5.87
C ASN A 124 -4.20 -8.00 5.76
N ARG A 125 -4.87 -7.66 6.87
CA ARG A 125 -6.15 -6.94 6.87
C ARG A 125 -5.91 -5.44 6.72
N ARG A 126 -5.55 -5.02 5.52
CA ARG A 126 -5.15 -3.64 5.29
C ARG A 126 -5.48 -3.14 3.89
N VAL A 127 -5.50 -1.83 3.76
CA VAL A 127 -5.43 -1.12 2.48
C VAL A 127 -4.14 -0.32 2.45
N ASP A 128 -3.35 -0.52 1.43
CA ASP A 128 -2.14 0.27 1.19
C ASP A 128 -2.48 1.48 0.31
N VAL A 129 -2.13 2.66 0.78
CA VAL A 129 -2.16 3.91 0.02
C VAL A 129 -0.76 4.15 -0.50
N ILE A 130 -0.58 4.04 -1.80
CA ILE A 130 0.74 4.12 -2.44
C ILE A 130 0.78 5.33 -3.35
N LEU A 131 1.77 6.20 -3.14
CA LEU A 131 1.99 7.37 -3.98
C LEU A 131 3.08 7.08 -4.99
N HIS A 132 2.75 7.20 -6.26
CA HIS A 132 3.68 7.04 -7.37
C HIS A 132 4.01 8.42 -7.94
N PRO A 133 5.30 8.82 -7.96
CA PRO A 133 5.67 10.07 -8.59
C PRO A 133 5.30 10.08 -10.07
N VAL A 134 4.71 11.19 -10.53
CA VAL A 134 4.45 11.41 -11.95
C VAL A 134 5.70 12.04 -12.56
N VAL A 135 6.25 11.40 -13.57
CA VAL A 135 7.41 11.89 -14.31
C VAL A 135 6.93 12.67 -15.53
N PHE A 136 7.32 13.92 -15.59
CA PHE A 136 7.05 14.79 -16.75
C PHE A 136 8.25 14.86 -17.69
#